data_516d7437754c95233fe61970439a520a
#
_entry.id   516d7437754c95233fe61970439a520a
#
_cell.length_a   1.000
_cell.length_b   1.000
_cell.length_c   1.000
_cell.angle_alpha   90.00
_cell.angle_beta   90.00
_cell.angle_gamma   90.00
#
_symmetry.space_group_name_H-M   'P 1'
#
loop_
_entity.id
_entity.type
_entity.pdbx_description
1 polymer ?
#
loop_
_entity_poly.entity_id
_entity_poly.type
_entity_poly.pdbx_seq_one_letter_code
_entity_poly.pdbx_strand_id
1 'polypeptide(L)'
;MAQEVRGVIAPGKDEPVRVETVVVPDPGPGEAVVQVQACGVCHTDLHYKQGGINDDFPFLLGHEAAGVVESVGEGVTDVAPDDFVILNWRAVCGNCRACLRGRPWYCFNTHNASQKMTLTDGTELSPALGIGAFAEKTLVAAGQCTKVDASVSAAVAGLLGCGVMAGIGAAINTGNVGRGDTVAVIGCGGVGDAAIAGSNLAGAAKIIAVDIDDRKLEKARTMGATHTVNSKDADPVEAIRELTGGFGADVVIEAVGRPETYRQAFYARDLAGTVVLVGVPTPEMKLELPLLDVFGRGGSLKSSWYGDCLPSRDFPMLIDLHLQGRLDLEAFVTETIQLDEVEKAFERMHHGDVLRSVVVL
;
A
#
# COMPACT_ATOMS: atom_id res chain seq x y z
N MET A 1 -16.38 0.41 -28.23
CA MET A 1 -15.65 1.49 -28.98
C MET A 1 -14.74 2.18 -28.00
N ALA A 2 -13.50 2.50 -28.40
CA ALA A 2 -12.57 3.24 -27.54
C ALA A 2 -13.22 4.51 -26.98
N GLN A 3 -12.92 4.85 -25.73
CA GLN A 3 -13.55 5.95 -25.00
C GLN A 3 -12.49 7.00 -24.64
N GLU A 4 -12.84 8.27 -24.78
CA GLU A 4 -12.01 9.39 -24.34
C GLU A 4 -12.42 9.80 -22.92
N VAL A 5 -11.45 9.85 -22.01
CA VAL A 5 -11.64 10.18 -20.58
C VAL A 5 -10.54 11.12 -20.12
N ARG A 6 -10.74 11.79 -18.99
CA ARG A 6 -9.70 12.61 -18.36
C ARG A 6 -8.78 11.72 -17.54
N GLY A 7 -7.46 11.98 -17.57
CA GLY A 7 -6.48 11.28 -16.74
C GLY A 7 -5.25 12.13 -16.42
N VAL A 8 -4.56 11.80 -15.33
CA VAL A 8 -3.36 12.51 -14.86
C VAL A 8 -2.11 11.86 -15.42
N ILE A 9 -1.39 12.60 -16.23
CA ILE A 9 -0.20 12.15 -16.94
C ILE A 9 1.04 12.77 -16.34
N ALA A 10 2.07 11.95 -16.05
CA ALA A 10 3.44 12.40 -15.83
C ALA A 10 4.18 12.32 -17.18
N PRO A 11 4.42 13.45 -17.86
CA PRO A 11 4.91 13.44 -19.23
C PRO A 11 6.40 13.13 -19.34
N GLY A 12 7.17 13.44 -18.31
CA GLY A 12 8.60 13.23 -18.21
C GLY A 12 9.09 13.30 -16.78
N LYS A 13 10.35 12.93 -16.59
CA LYS A 13 10.98 12.89 -15.26
C LYS A 13 11.00 14.27 -14.62
N ASP A 14 10.50 14.33 -13.38
CA ASP A 14 10.39 15.55 -12.55
C ASP A 14 9.54 16.68 -13.16
N GLU A 15 8.85 16.42 -14.28
CA GLU A 15 7.92 17.40 -14.85
C GLU A 15 6.60 17.43 -14.04
N PRO A 16 5.92 18.59 -13.98
CA PRO A 16 4.59 18.67 -13.38
C PRO A 16 3.60 17.76 -14.09
N VAL A 17 2.76 17.07 -13.32
CA VAL A 17 1.69 16.26 -13.91
C VAL A 17 0.60 17.14 -14.52
N ARG A 18 -0.09 16.60 -15.53
CA ARG A 18 -1.12 17.30 -16.29
C ARG A 18 -2.34 16.41 -16.44
N VAL A 19 -3.54 17.01 -16.40
CA VAL A 19 -4.77 16.33 -16.79
C VAL A 19 -4.89 16.41 -18.31
N GLU A 20 -4.91 15.25 -18.96
CA GLU A 20 -5.02 15.13 -20.41
C GLU A 20 -6.15 14.16 -20.79
N THR A 21 -6.51 14.15 -22.07
CA THR A 21 -7.47 13.18 -22.61
C THR A 21 -6.75 11.87 -22.89
N VAL A 22 -7.22 10.82 -22.24
CA VAL A 22 -6.74 9.43 -22.38
C VAL A 22 -7.75 8.65 -23.19
N VAL A 23 -7.28 7.89 -24.17
CA VAL A 23 -8.07 6.95 -24.96
C VAL A 23 -7.98 5.57 -24.33
N VAL A 24 -9.09 5.10 -23.78
CA VAL A 24 -9.23 3.75 -23.19
C VAL A 24 -9.86 2.83 -24.24
N PRO A 25 -9.16 1.77 -24.69
CA PRO A 25 -9.72 0.84 -25.68
C PRO A 25 -10.77 -0.08 -25.06
N ASP A 26 -11.56 -0.76 -25.90
CA ASP A 26 -12.41 -1.88 -25.44
C ASP A 26 -11.52 -2.99 -24.83
N PRO A 27 -12.01 -3.71 -23.80
CA PRO A 27 -11.21 -4.75 -23.17
C PRO A 27 -10.96 -5.94 -24.08
N GLY A 28 -9.71 -6.36 -24.19
CA GLY A 28 -9.31 -7.59 -24.87
C GLY A 28 -9.55 -8.84 -24.02
N PRO A 29 -9.18 -10.03 -24.52
CA PRO A 29 -9.32 -11.27 -23.75
C PRO A 29 -8.62 -11.20 -22.38
N GLY A 30 -9.36 -11.52 -21.31
CA GLY A 30 -8.83 -11.48 -19.94
C GLY A 30 -8.68 -10.08 -19.32
N GLU A 31 -9.22 -9.03 -19.97
CA GLU A 31 -9.13 -7.65 -19.51
C GLU A 31 -10.49 -7.11 -19.05
N ALA A 32 -10.46 -6.03 -18.29
CA ALA A 32 -11.65 -5.31 -17.83
C ALA A 32 -11.43 -3.79 -17.93
N VAL A 33 -12.46 -3.06 -18.33
CA VAL A 33 -12.54 -1.60 -18.19
C VAL A 33 -13.29 -1.31 -16.90
N VAL A 34 -12.69 -0.49 -16.05
CA VAL A 34 -13.26 -0.07 -14.77
C VAL A 34 -13.51 1.43 -14.78
N GLN A 35 -14.75 1.83 -14.49
CA GLN A 35 -15.10 3.21 -14.17
C GLN A 35 -14.60 3.48 -12.75
N VAL A 36 -13.55 4.28 -12.65
CA VAL A 36 -12.93 4.62 -11.37
C VAL A 36 -13.83 5.62 -10.63
N GLN A 37 -14.06 5.37 -9.35
CA GLN A 37 -14.83 6.28 -8.48
C GLN A 37 -13.92 7.01 -7.49
N ALA A 38 -12.84 6.38 -7.07
CA ALA A 38 -11.83 7.02 -6.22
C ALA A 38 -10.46 6.37 -6.39
N CYS A 39 -9.40 7.18 -6.18
CA CYS A 39 -8.03 6.71 -6.22
C CYS A 39 -7.16 7.45 -5.19
N GLY A 40 -6.50 6.74 -4.29
CA GLY A 40 -5.58 7.29 -3.29
C GLY A 40 -4.28 7.79 -3.90
N VAL A 41 -3.74 8.87 -3.33
CA VAL A 41 -2.43 9.45 -3.69
C VAL A 41 -1.34 8.81 -2.84
N CYS A 42 -0.36 8.17 -3.48
CA CYS A 42 0.70 7.41 -2.83
C CYS A 42 2.10 7.93 -3.18
N HIS A 43 3.06 7.70 -2.29
CA HIS A 43 4.48 7.99 -2.57
C HIS A 43 5.01 7.23 -3.80
N THR A 44 4.44 6.08 -4.12
CA THR A 44 4.80 5.33 -5.34
C THR A 44 4.48 6.12 -6.60
N ASP A 45 3.36 6.86 -6.65
CA ASP A 45 3.02 7.73 -7.79
C ASP A 45 4.04 8.88 -7.93
N LEU A 46 4.45 9.46 -6.79
CA LEU A 46 5.50 10.47 -6.76
C LEU A 46 6.85 9.90 -7.24
N HIS A 47 7.19 8.67 -6.87
CA HIS A 47 8.40 8.00 -7.34
C HIS A 47 8.34 7.73 -8.86
N TYR A 48 7.19 7.39 -9.43
CA TYR A 48 7.02 7.29 -10.89
C TYR A 48 7.28 8.65 -11.55
N LYS A 49 6.66 9.72 -11.06
CA LYS A 49 6.88 11.09 -11.56
C LYS A 49 8.37 11.49 -11.51
N GLN A 50 9.09 11.06 -10.47
CA GLN A 50 10.51 11.38 -10.28
C GLN A 50 11.46 10.43 -11.04
N GLY A 51 10.96 9.46 -11.81
CA GLY A 51 11.79 8.45 -12.48
C GLY A 51 12.52 7.53 -11.51
N GLY A 52 12.01 7.35 -10.29
CA GLY A 52 12.61 6.48 -9.27
C GLY A 52 12.26 5.01 -9.43
N ILE A 53 11.28 4.66 -10.28
CA ILE A 53 10.87 3.28 -10.56
C ILE A 53 11.48 2.80 -11.88
N ASN A 54 11.19 3.50 -12.98
CA ASN A 54 11.76 3.31 -14.31
C ASN A 54 11.58 4.60 -15.14
N ASP A 55 12.03 4.61 -16.38
CA ASP A 55 11.99 5.77 -17.29
C ASP A 55 10.99 5.58 -18.45
N ASP A 56 9.94 4.74 -18.28
CA ASP A 56 8.96 4.40 -19.34
C ASP A 56 7.87 5.50 -19.48
N PHE A 57 8.28 6.75 -19.53
CA PHE A 57 7.39 7.91 -19.73
C PHE A 57 6.74 7.92 -21.14
N PRO A 58 5.51 8.48 -21.27
CA PRO A 58 4.67 9.11 -20.24
C PRO A 58 3.91 8.10 -19.39
N PHE A 59 3.77 8.38 -18.09
CA PHE A 59 2.99 7.55 -17.17
C PHE A 59 1.57 8.06 -16.99
N LEU A 60 0.57 7.17 -17.05
CA LEU A 60 -0.74 7.38 -16.44
C LEU A 60 -0.65 6.93 -14.97
N LEU A 61 -0.73 7.88 -14.05
CA LEU A 61 -0.54 7.63 -12.61
C LEU A 61 -1.80 7.07 -11.92
N GLY A 62 -1.67 6.75 -10.64
CA GLY A 62 -2.73 6.21 -9.79
C GLY A 62 -2.79 4.68 -9.76
N HIS A 63 -2.81 4.11 -8.53
CA HIS A 63 -2.81 2.65 -8.37
C HIS A 63 -3.56 2.17 -7.11
N GLU A 64 -4.11 3.05 -6.28
CA GLU A 64 -4.90 2.73 -5.09
C GLU A 64 -6.38 3.02 -5.34
N ALA A 65 -7.05 2.25 -6.20
CA ALA A 65 -8.36 2.63 -6.70
C ALA A 65 -9.47 1.63 -6.42
N ALA A 66 -10.69 2.17 -6.37
CA ALA A 66 -11.93 1.40 -6.41
C ALA A 66 -12.90 2.02 -7.42
N GLY A 67 -13.74 1.19 -7.98
CA GLY A 67 -14.71 1.61 -8.98
C GLY A 67 -15.63 0.47 -9.40
N VAL A 68 -16.36 0.67 -10.49
CA VAL A 68 -17.32 -0.30 -11.02
C VAL A 68 -16.82 -0.83 -12.35
N VAL A 69 -16.88 -2.13 -12.53
CA VAL A 69 -16.56 -2.79 -13.79
C VAL A 69 -17.60 -2.35 -14.83
N GLU A 70 -17.15 -1.73 -15.92
CA GLU A 70 -18.02 -1.28 -17.01
C GLU A 70 -18.20 -2.38 -18.07
N SER A 71 -17.09 -3.03 -18.42
CA SER A 71 -17.09 -4.08 -19.43
C SER A 71 -15.93 -5.04 -19.22
N VAL A 72 -16.08 -6.26 -19.70
CA VAL A 72 -15.07 -7.33 -19.60
C VAL A 72 -14.82 -7.93 -20.98
N GLY A 73 -13.58 -8.37 -21.21
CA GLY A 73 -13.18 -9.07 -22.42
C GLY A 73 -13.54 -10.56 -22.39
N GLU A 74 -13.23 -11.24 -23.49
CA GLU A 74 -13.46 -12.68 -23.63
C GLU A 74 -12.70 -13.47 -22.56
N GLY A 75 -13.35 -14.50 -22.00
CA GLY A 75 -12.76 -15.43 -21.04
C GLY A 75 -12.71 -14.92 -19.59
N VAL A 76 -13.18 -13.70 -19.31
CA VAL A 76 -13.27 -13.19 -17.94
C VAL A 76 -14.47 -13.84 -17.23
N THR A 77 -14.24 -14.42 -16.06
CA THR A 77 -15.27 -15.12 -15.25
C THR A 77 -15.33 -14.64 -13.80
N ASP A 78 -14.28 -13.97 -13.32
CA ASP A 78 -14.13 -13.62 -11.90
C ASP A 78 -14.85 -12.31 -11.54
N VAL A 79 -15.08 -11.45 -12.53
CA VAL A 79 -15.81 -10.18 -12.39
C VAL A 79 -16.73 -9.99 -13.59
N ALA A 80 -17.80 -9.22 -13.41
CA ALA A 80 -18.79 -8.89 -14.42
C ALA A 80 -19.12 -7.39 -14.41
N PRO A 81 -19.73 -6.85 -15.47
CA PRO A 81 -20.26 -5.49 -15.44
C PRO A 81 -21.13 -5.24 -14.20
N ASP A 82 -21.09 -4.03 -13.68
CA ASP A 82 -21.73 -3.57 -12.44
C ASP A 82 -21.13 -4.11 -11.14
N ASP A 83 -20.10 -4.95 -11.18
CA ASP A 83 -19.37 -5.35 -9.96
C ASP A 83 -18.56 -4.16 -9.42
N PHE A 84 -18.70 -3.88 -8.11
CA PHE A 84 -17.84 -2.95 -7.41
C PHE A 84 -16.54 -3.64 -7.00
N VAL A 85 -15.40 -3.07 -7.40
CA VAL A 85 -14.09 -3.70 -7.28
C VAL A 85 -13.04 -2.76 -6.69
N ILE A 86 -12.09 -3.35 -5.98
CA ILE A 86 -10.82 -2.72 -5.63
C ILE A 86 -9.77 -3.18 -6.65
N LEU A 87 -9.00 -2.24 -7.17
CA LEU A 87 -7.87 -2.53 -8.07
C LEU A 87 -6.60 -2.83 -7.27
N ASN A 88 -5.87 -3.82 -7.75
CA ASN A 88 -4.57 -4.19 -7.17
C ASN A 88 -3.56 -4.46 -8.29
N TRP A 89 -2.29 -4.25 -8.00
CA TRP A 89 -1.21 -4.36 -8.98
C TRP A 89 -0.68 -5.79 -9.18
N ARG A 90 -1.39 -6.82 -8.67
CA ARG A 90 -0.96 -8.22 -8.77
C ARG A 90 -2.12 -9.13 -9.20
N ALA A 91 -2.21 -9.41 -10.50
CA ALA A 91 -3.03 -10.51 -10.97
C ALA A 91 -2.35 -11.84 -10.64
N VAL A 92 -2.84 -12.54 -9.63
CA VAL A 92 -2.24 -13.81 -9.16
C VAL A 92 -2.66 -14.97 -10.07
N CYS A 93 -1.69 -15.67 -10.69
CA CYS A 93 -2.00 -16.72 -11.68
C CYS A 93 -2.53 -18.03 -11.09
N GLY A 94 -2.41 -18.27 -9.78
CA GLY A 94 -2.86 -19.48 -9.10
C GLY A 94 -2.07 -20.77 -9.36
N ASN A 95 -1.22 -20.86 -10.39
CA ASN A 95 -0.61 -22.09 -10.87
C ASN A 95 0.93 -22.08 -10.93
N CYS A 96 1.62 -20.98 -10.66
CA CYS A 96 3.09 -21.00 -10.61
C CYS A 96 3.60 -21.64 -9.31
N ARG A 97 4.89 -21.88 -9.24
CA ARG A 97 5.54 -22.51 -8.08
C ARG A 97 5.22 -21.82 -6.76
N ALA A 98 5.18 -20.48 -6.73
CA ALA A 98 4.87 -19.73 -5.51
C ALA A 98 3.42 -19.98 -5.10
N CYS A 99 2.47 -19.85 -6.02
CA CYS A 99 1.05 -20.08 -5.77
C CYS A 99 0.78 -21.51 -5.25
N LEU A 100 1.33 -22.53 -5.91
CA LEU A 100 1.17 -23.93 -5.53
C LEU A 100 1.80 -24.27 -4.17
N ARG A 101 2.73 -23.43 -3.68
CA ARG A 101 3.33 -23.55 -2.33
C ARG A 101 2.59 -22.73 -1.27
N GLY A 102 1.41 -22.17 -1.58
CA GLY A 102 0.64 -21.35 -0.66
C GLY A 102 1.25 -19.97 -0.37
N ARG A 103 2.05 -19.45 -1.31
CA ARG A 103 2.66 -18.12 -1.23
C ARG A 103 2.28 -17.27 -2.46
N PRO A 104 0.98 -17.05 -2.72
CA PRO A 104 0.49 -16.36 -3.92
C PRO A 104 0.97 -14.90 -4.01
N TRP A 105 1.26 -14.27 -2.88
CA TRP A 105 1.86 -12.92 -2.84
C TRP A 105 3.27 -12.84 -3.46
N TYR A 106 3.94 -13.97 -3.68
CA TYR A 106 5.17 -14.07 -4.47
C TYR A 106 4.90 -14.70 -5.86
N CYS A 107 3.72 -14.51 -6.44
CA CYS A 107 3.41 -15.01 -7.78
C CYS A 107 4.45 -14.52 -8.80
N PHE A 108 5.03 -15.46 -9.58
CA PHE A 108 6.01 -15.13 -10.62
C PHE A 108 5.37 -14.74 -11.96
N ASN A 109 4.08 -15.03 -12.14
CA ASN A 109 3.34 -14.82 -13.38
C ASN A 109 2.25 -13.77 -13.21
N THR A 110 2.52 -12.70 -12.45
CA THR A 110 1.64 -11.53 -12.46
C THR A 110 1.67 -10.89 -13.83
N HIS A 111 0.54 -10.41 -14.30
CA HIS A 111 0.40 -9.75 -15.60
C HIS A 111 -0.53 -8.54 -15.50
N ASN A 112 -0.36 -7.62 -16.43
CA ASN A 112 -1.20 -6.43 -16.60
C ASN A 112 -2.01 -6.59 -17.89
N ALA A 113 -2.87 -5.62 -18.20
CA ALA A 113 -3.52 -5.54 -19.50
C ALA A 113 -2.48 -5.52 -20.64
N SER A 114 -2.77 -6.21 -21.72
CA SER A 114 -1.91 -6.28 -22.90
C SER A 114 -2.12 -5.10 -23.84
N GLN A 115 -3.37 -4.64 -23.95
CA GLN A 115 -3.70 -3.46 -24.74
C GLN A 115 -3.19 -2.20 -24.03
N LYS A 116 -2.95 -1.15 -24.82
CA LYS A 116 -2.42 0.12 -24.31
C LYS A 116 -3.49 1.19 -24.33
N MET A 117 -3.58 1.93 -23.23
CA MET A 117 -4.21 3.25 -23.22
C MET A 117 -3.26 4.24 -23.91
N THR A 118 -3.78 5.22 -24.60
CA THR A 118 -2.98 6.19 -25.36
C THR A 118 -3.46 7.62 -25.10
N LEU A 119 -2.65 8.59 -25.47
CA LEU A 119 -3.11 9.96 -25.71
C LEU A 119 -3.86 10.02 -27.05
N THR A 120 -4.51 11.15 -27.33
CA THR A 120 -5.31 11.36 -28.57
C THR A 120 -4.45 11.39 -29.82
N ASP A 121 -3.15 11.63 -29.71
CA ASP A 121 -2.18 11.58 -30.82
C ASP A 121 -1.62 10.17 -31.07
N GLY A 122 -2.07 9.16 -30.29
CA GLY A 122 -1.61 7.78 -30.37
C GLY A 122 -0.39 7.45 -29.52
N THR A 123 0.15 8.39 -28.73
CA THR A 123 1.26 8.11 -27.81
C THR A 123 0.81 7.11 -26.76
N GLU A 124 1.51 5.97 -26.66
CA GLU A 124 1.22 4.93 -25.66
C GLU A 124 1.54 5.41 -24.25
N LEU A 125 0.68 5.08 -23.30
CA LEU A 125 0.84 5.38 -21.87
C LEU A 125 1.31 4.15 -21.11
N SER A 126 2.23 4.37 -20.18
CA SER A 126 2.65 3.38 -19.18
C SER A 126 1.80 3.54 -17.92
N PRO A 127 0.87 2.60 -17.62
CA PRO A 127 0.05 2.71 -16.41
C PRO A 127 0.88 2.41 -15.16
N ALA A 128 0.86 3.30 -14.16
CA ALA A 128 1.56 3.09 -12.90
C ALA A 128 1.10 1.79 -12.24
N LEU A 129 2.07 0.90 -11.92
CA LEU A 129 1.83 -0.46 -11.43
C LEU A 129 0.84 -1.28 -12.29
N GLY A 130 0.74 -0.98 -13.59
CA GLY A 130 -0.18 -1.65 -14.50
C GLY A 130 -1.65 -1.32 -14.26
N ILE A 131 -1.97 -0.21 -13.57
CA ILE A 131 -3.32 0.22 -13.22
C ILE A 131 -3.68 1.57 -13.87
N GLY A 132 -2.93 2.65 -13.59
CA GLY A 132 -3.19 3.96 -14.19
C GLY A 132 -4.58 4.51 -13.86
N ALA A 133 -4.92 4.67 -12.58
CA ALA A 133 -6.28 4.95 -12.13
C ALA A 133 -6.52 6.40 -11.67
N PHE A 134 -5.58 7.33 -11.84
CA PHE A 134 -5.94 8.75 -11.83
C PHE A 134 -6.58 9.13 -13.16
N ALA A 135 -7.66 8.44 -13.48
CA ALA A 135 -8.46 8.63 -14.68
C ALA A 135 -9.90 8.21 -14.41
N GLU A 136 -10.86 8.80 -15.17
CA GLU A 136 -12.28 8.46 -15.03
C GLU A 136 -12.55 6.99 -15.36
N LYS A 137 -11.72 6.39 -16.24
CA LYS A 137 -11.72 4.95 -16.56
C LYS A 137 -10.31 4.45 -16.75
N THR A 138 -10.11 3.18 -16.45
CA THR A 138 -8.84 2.50 -16.70
C THR A 138 -9.07 1.11 -17.27
N LEU A 139 -8.06 0.61 -18.01
CA LEU A 139 -8.02 -0.75 -18.53
C LEU A 139 -7.01 -1.57 -17.76
N VAL A 140 -7.44 -2.69 -17.19
CA VAL A 140 -6.63 -3.58 -16.37
C VAL A 140 -6.79 -5.04 -16.79
N ALA A 141 -5.86 -5.91 -16.41
CA ALA A 141 -6.14 -7.35 -16.44
C ALA A 141 -7.25 -7.67 -15.42
N ALA A 142 -8.23 -8.50 -15.79
CA ALA A 142 -9.35 -8.83 -14.90
C ALA A 142 -8.91 -9.38 -13.53
N GLY A 143 -7.79 -10.10 -13.48
CA GLY A 143 -7.19 -10.58 -12.22
C GLY A 143 -6.64 -9.49 -11.31
N GLN A 144 -6.59 -8.23 -11.77
CA GLN A 144 -6.28 -7.05 -10.94
C GLN A 144 -7.53 -6.46 -10.25
N CYS A 145 -8.72 -6.97 -10.57
CA CYS A 145 -9.98 -6.58 -9.95
C CYS A 145 -10.34 -7.55 -8.83
N THR A 146 -10.66 -7.03 -7.65
CA THR A 146 -11.20 -7.84 -6.55
C THR A 146 -12.57 -7.29 -6.17
N LYS A 147 -13.62 -8.10 -6.38
CA LYS A 147 -14.99 -7.75 -6.03
C LYS A 147 -15.15 -7.67 -4.51
N VAL A 148 -15.78 -6.60 -4.04
CA VAL A 148 -16.09 -6.35 -2.62
C VAL A 148 -17.52 -5.83 -2.46
N ASP A 149 -17.99 -5.71 -1.22
CA ASP A 149 -19.29 -5.16 -0.90
C ASP A 149 -19.40 -3.69 -1.34
N ALA A 150 -20.39 -3.36 -2.15
CA ALA A 150 -20.61 -2.03 -2.70
C ALA A 150 -21.19 -1.00 -1.70
N SER A 151 -21.49 -1.42 -0.47
CA SER A 151 -21.96 -0.48 0.58
C SER A 151 -20.82 0.35 1.19
N VAL A 152 -19.56 -0.05 0.99
CA VAL A 152 -18.39 0.74 1.39
C VAL A 152 -18.13 1.87 0.37
N SER A 153 -17.68 3.03 0.85
CA SER A 153 -17.31 4.13 -0.05
C SER A 153 -16.07 3.79 -0.90
N ALA A 154 -16.05 4.23 -2.15
CA ALA A 154 -14.91 4.00 -3.04
C ALA A 154 -13.61 4.64 -2.51
N ALA A 155 -13.70 5.79 -1.84
CA ALA A 155 -12.56 6.47 -1.24
C ALA A 155 -11.87 5.61 -0.17
N VAL A 156 -12.66 4.88 0.61
CA VAL A 156 -12.16 3.94 1.64
C VAL A 156 -11.63 2.65 1.00
N ALA A 157 -12.42 2.06 0.10
CA ALA A 157 -12.10 0.78 -0.52
C ALA A 157 -10.78 0.85 -1.32
N GLY A 158 -10.59 1.91 -2.11
CA GLY A 158 -9.40 2.09 -2.96
C GLY A 158 -8.09 2.08 -2.19
N LEU A 159 -8.07 2.56 -0.94
CA LEU A 159 -6.87 2.58 -0.09
C LEU A 159 -6.29 1.19 0.22
N LEU A 160 -7.12 0.15 0.15
CA LEU A 160 -6.66 -1.24 0.29
C LEU A 160 -5.80 -1.69 -0.90
N GLY A 161 -5.87 -0.99 -2.03
CA GLY A 161 -5.05 -1.30 -3.22
C GLY A 161 -3.55 -1.23 -2.99
N CYS A 162 -3.05 -0.53 -1.95
CA CYS A 162 -1.63 -0.42 -1.66
C CYS A 162 -1.32 -0.28 -0.15
N GLY A 163 -1.17 0.97 0.32
CA GLY A 163 -0.50 1.27 1.60
C GLY A 163 -1.24 0.75 2.83
N VAL A 164 -2.58 0.81 2.84
CA VAL A 164 -3.35 0.33 4.00
C VAL A 164 -3.25 -1.18 4.11
N MET A 165 -3.39 -1.92 3.00
CA MET A 165 -3.20 -3.37 3.00
C MET A 165 -1.76 -3.76 3.35
N ALA A 166 -0.76 -3.03 2.83
CA ALA A 166 0.64 -3.30 3.13
C ALA A 166 0.92 -3.24 4.64
N GLY A 167 0.42 -2.23 5.33
CA GLY A 167 0.59 -2.06 6.77
C GLY A 167 -0.17 -3.09 7.60
N ILE A 168 -1.47 -3.28 7.34
CA ILE A 168 -2.29 -4.27 8.05
C ILE A 168 -1.70 -5.68 7.85
N GLY A 169 -1.33 -6.02 6.62
CA GLY A 169 -0.74 -7.32 6.30
C GLY A 169 0.66 -7.51 6.90
N ALA A 170 1.45 -6.43 7.03
CA ALA A 170 2.74 -6.50 7.73
C ALA A 170 2.59 -6.96 9.17
N ALA A 171 1.56 -6.51 9.86
CA ALA A 171 1.25 -6.95 11.22
C ALA A 171 0.67 -8.39 11.23
N ILE A 172 -0.42 -8.61 10.49
CA ILE A 172 -1.22 -9.84 10.60
C ILE A 172 -0.58 -11.00 9.85
N ASN A 173 -0.23 -10.80 8.56
CA ASN A 173 0.23 -11.91 7.71
C ASN A 173 1.74 -12.18 7.89
N THR A 174 2.58 -11.13 7.77
CA THR A 174 4.04 -11.28 7.81
C THR A 174 4.56 -11.39 9.24
N GLY A 175 4.14 -10.45 10.11
CA GLY A 175 4.52 -10.38 11.52
C GLY A 175 3.90 -11.50 12.35
N ASN A 176 2.73 -12.00 11.92
CA ASN A 176 1.94 -12.97 12.66
C ASN A 176 1.66 -12.50 14.09
N VAL A 177 1.34 -11.21 14.23
CA VAL A 177 0.99 -10.60 15.51
C VAL A 177 -0.20 -11.32 16.12
N GLY A 178 -0.11 -11.69 17.37
CA GLY A 178 -1.13 -12.40 18.12
C GLY A 178 -1.55 -11.70 19.40
N ARG A 179 -2.49 -12.32 20.09
CA ARG A 179 -2.98 -11.85 21.40
C ARG A 179 -1.86 -11.84 22.43
N GLY A 180 -1.68 -10.71 23.08
CA GLY A 180 -0.70 -10.55 24.15
C GLY A 180 0.66 -10.06 23.68
N ASP A 181 0.93 -10.05 22.37
CA ASP A 181 2.21 -9.58 21.84
C ASP A 181 2.43 -8.10 22.12
N THR A 182 3.68 -7.74 22.27
CA THR A 182 4.16 -6.37 22.23
C THR A 182 4.68 -6.08 20.82
N VAL A 183 4.14 -5.04 20.20
CA VAL A 183 4.50 -4.61 18.84
C VAL A 183 5.11 -3.21 18.90
N ALA A 184 6.22 -3.00 18.21
CA ALA A 184 6.72 -1.66 17.94
C ALA A 184 6.62 -1.36 16.44
N VAL A 185 6.17 -0.16 16.09
CA VAL A 185 6.07 0.31 14.70
C VAL A 185 6.95 1.54 14.56
N ILE A 186 7.99 1.45 13.71
CA ILE A 186 8.92 2.54 13.43
C ILE A 186 8.50 3.22 12.13
N GLY A 187 8.08 4.48 12.22
CA GLY A 187 7.49 5.28 11.16
C GLY A 187 5.95 5.23 11.20
N CYS A 188 5.33 6.36 11.53
CA CYS A 188 3.88 6.54 11.65
C CYS A 188 3.32 7.36 10.47
N GLY A 189 3.69 6.96 9.24
CA GLY A 189 3.02 7.39 8.01
C GLY A 189 1.83 6.48 7.67
N GLY A 190 1.25 6.61 6.48
CA GLY A 190 0.06 5.83 6.10
C GLY A 190 0.20 4.31 6.22
N VAL A 191 1.39 3.75 5.92
CA VAL A 191 1.69 2.31 6.09
C VAL A 191 1.89 1.96 7.57
N GLY A 192 2.59 2.80 8.34
CA GLY A 192 2.82 2.58 9.76
C GLY A 192 1.53 2.66 10.57
N ASP A 193 0.67 3.64 10.31
CA ASP A 193 -0.65 3.74 10.93
C ASP A 193 -1.51 2.50 10.63
N ALA A 194 -1.43 1.99 9.40
CA ALA A 194 -2.11 0.75 9.03
C ALA A 194 -1.52 -0.48 9.74
N ALA A 195 -0.20 -0.53 9.98
CA ALA A 195 0.43 -1.58 10.77
C ALA A 195 0.01 -1.51 12.26
N ILE A 196 -0.17 -0.30 12.79
CA ILE A 196 -0.71 -0.08 14.15
C ILE A 196 -2.16 -0.59 14.23
N ALA A 197 -3.02 -0.20 13.29
CA ALA A 197 -4.40 -0.67 13.22
C ALA A 197 -4.48 -2.20 13.05
N GLY A 198 -3.64 -2.78 12.20
CA GLY A 198 -3.51 -4.23 12.03
C GLY A 198 -3.05 -4.94 13.30
N SER A 199 -2.11 -4.37 14.05
CA SER A 199 -1.65 -4.90 15.33
C SER A 199 -2.74 -4.86 16.40
N ASN A 200 -3.51 -3.77 16.44
CA ASN A 200 -4.67 -3.63 17.33
C ASN A 200 -5.76 -4.67 16.98
N LEU A 201 -6.08 -4.82 15.70
CA LEU A 201 -7.04 -5.82 15.21
C LEU A 201 -6.61 -7.26 15.56
N ALA A 202 -5.31 -7.56 15.49
CA ALA A 202 -4.74 -8.85 15.87
C ALA A 202 -4.77 -9.13 17.39
N GLY A 203 -4.97 -8.10 18.22
CA GLY A 203 -5.08 -8.21 19.67
C GLY A 203 -3.76 -8.06 20.40
N ALA A 204 -2.79 -7.32 19.84
CA ALA A 204 -1.56 -6.96 20.54
C ALA A 204 -1.87 -6.27 21.89
N ALA A 205 -1.18 -6.67 22.96
CA ALA A 205 -1.39 -6.10 24.29
C ALA A 205 -0.72 -4.73 24.46
N LYS A 206 0.37 -4.52 23.74
CA LYS A 206 1.10 -3.25 23.73
C LYS A 206 1.50 -2.90 22.29
N ILE A 207 1.22 -1.68 21.87
CA ILE A 207 1.58 -1.16 20.57
C ILE A 207 2.34 0.16 20.77
N ILE A 208 3.61 0.16 20.42
CA ILE A 208 4.54 1.28 20.61
C ILE A 208 4.77 1.93 19.25
N ALA A 209 4.23 3.14 19.04
CA ALA A 209 4.45 3.92 17.84
C ALA A 209 5.70 4.79 17.98
N VAL A 210 6.58 4.76 16.97
CA VAL A 210 7.83 5.53 16.94
C VAL A 210 7.87 6.41 15.70
N ASP A 211 8.01 7.73 15.86
CA ASP A 211 8.20 8.69 14.78
C ASP A 211 9.00 9.90 15.28
N ILE A 212 9.40 10.78 14.37
CA ILE A 212 10.05 12.06 14.66
C ILE A 212 9.05 13.23 14.76
N ASP A 213 7.78 13.03 14.44
CA ASP A 213 6.73 14.05 14.36
C ASP A 213 5.60 13.74 15.36
N ASP A 214 5.43 14.63 16.35
CA ASP A 214 4.40 14.47 17.39
C ASP A 214 2.97 14.43 16.82
N ARG A 215 2.70 15.13 15.69
CA ARG A 215 1.39 15.10 15.05
C ARG A 215 1.05 13.69 14.54
N LYS A 216 2.07 12.97 14.00
CA LYS A 216 1.93 11.59 13.56
C LYS A 216 1.77 10.64 14.75
N LEU A 217 2.49 10.88 15.83
CA LEU A 217 2.37 10.09 17.06
C LEU A 217 0.97 10.25 17.68
N GLU A 218 0.40 11.43 17.66
CA GLU A 218 -0.99 11.65 18.13
C GLU A 218 -2.00 10.92 17.21
N LYS A 219 -1.80 10.97 15.89
CA LYS A 219 -2.61 10.19 14.95
C LYS A 219 -2.49 8.68 15.22
N ALA A 220 -1.28 8.18 15.45
CA ALA A 220 -1.02 6.77 15.77
C ALA A 220 -1.82 6.29 16.99
N ARG A 221 -2.05 7.14 18.00
CA ARG A 221 -2.94 6.82 19.13
C ARG A 221 -4.37 6.53 18.70
N THR A 222 -4.89 7.29 17.75
CA THR A 222 -6.25 7.06 17.22
C THR A 222 -6.36 5.76 16.45
N MET A 223 -5.23 5.24 15.93
CA MET A 223 -5.15 3.95 15.24
C MET A 223 -4.95 2.76 16.18
N GLY A 224 -4.78 3.00 17.48
CA GLY A 224 -4.63 1.96 18.49
C GLY A 224 -3.26 1.86 19.15
N ALA A 225 -2.33 2.81 18.92
CA ALA A 225 -1.07 2.83 19.64
C ALA A 225 -1.31 3.09 21.13
N THR A 226 -0.77 2.22 21.98
CA THR A 226 -0.86 2.33 23.45
C THR A 226 0.24 3.23 24.04
N HIS A 227 1.35 3.32 23.34
CA HIS A 227 2.53 4.12 23.72
C HIS A 227 3.11 4.81 22.49
N THR A 228 3.74 5.96 22.71
CA THR A 228 4.42 6.71 21.64
C THR A 228 5.83 7.08 22.10
N VAL A 229 6.77 7.07 21.14
CA VAL A 229 8.17 7.47 21.34
C VAL A 229 8.53 8.46 20.23
N ASN A 230 8.91 9.69 20.61
CA ASN A 230 9.51 10.63 19.66
C ASN A 230 11.01 10.35 19.59
N SER A 231 11.48 9.88 18.44
CA SER A 231 12.88 9.50 18.24
C SER A 231 13.84 10.69 18.07
N LYS A 232 13.33 11.93 18.09
CA LYS A 232 14.17 13.14 18.27
C LYS A 232 14.58 13.35 19.72
N ASP A 233 13.74 12.91 20.66
CA ASP A 233 13.92 13.19 22.09
C ASP A 233 14.55 12.03 22.84
N ALA A 234 14.43 10.78 22.34
CA ALA A 234 14.93 9.57 22.96
C ALA A 234 15.46 8.57 21.93
N ASP A 235 16.42 7.75 22.33
CA ASP A 235 16.82 6.58 21.53
C ASP A 235 15.65 5.58 21.48
N PRO A 236 15.14 5.26 20.29
CA PRO A 236 13.95 4.41 20.15
C PRO A 236 14.19 2.97 20.63
N VAL A 237 15.42 2.46 20.52
CA VAL A 237 15.75 1.10 20.99
C VAL A 237 15.66 1.02 22.51
N GLU A 238 16.28 1.98 23.20
CA GLU A 238 16.26 2.02 24.67
C GLU A 238 14.85 2.31 25.20
N ALA A 239 14.11 3.24 24.56
CA ALA A 239 12.73 3.55 24.96
C ALA A 239 11.79 2.34 24.79
N ILE A 240 11.91 1.58 23.68
CA ILE A 240 11.12 0.35 23.49
C ILE A 240 11.48 -0.69 24.55
N ARG A 241 12.76 -0.87 24.87
CA ARG A 241 13.20 -1.79 25.91
C ARG A 241 12.69 -1.39 27.30
N GLU A 242 12.75 -0.11 27.64
CA GLU A 242 12.22 0.39 28.91
C GLU A 242 10.72 0.08 29.05
N LEU A 243 9.93 0.37 27.99
CA LEU A 243 8.49 0.09 27.93
C LEU A 243 8.17 -1.42 28.00
N THR A 244 9.12 -2.29 27.71
CA THR A 244 8.99 -3.75 27.68
C THR A 244 9.73 -4.46 28.82
N GLY A 245 10.14 -3.75 29.86
CA GLY A 245 10.84 -4.33 31.01
C GLY A 245 12.26 -4.79 30.71
N GLY A 246 12.92 -4.22 29.72
CA GLY A 246 14.30 -4.50 29.32
C GLY A 246 14.43 -5.53 28.16
N PHE A 247 13.34 -6.16 27.74
CA PHE A 247 13.38 -7.26 26.77
C PHE A 247 13.38 -6.79 25.33
N GLY A 248 12.49 -5.88 24.94
CA GLY A 248 12.19 -5.47 23.57
C GLY A 248 10.79 -5.92 23.14
N ALA A 249 10.40 -5.64 21.89
CA ALA A 249 9.11 -6.02 21.35
C ALA A 249 9.15 -7.41 20.67
N ASP A 250 8.07 -8.20 20.79
CA ASP A 250 7.94 -9.49 20.12
C ASP A 250 7.99 -9.32 18.60
N VAL A 251 7.35 -8.25 18.08
CA VAL A 251 7.35 -7.90 16.66
C VAL A 251 7.71 -6.42 16.50
N VAL A 252 8.69 -6.13 15.67
CA VAL A 252 9.03 -4.76 15.27
C VAL A 252 8.77 -4.58 13.78
N ILE A 253 7.88 -3.66 13.43
CA ILE A 253 7.52 -3.34 12.05
C ILE A 253 8.24 -2.05 11.65
N GLU A 254 9.08 -2.14 10.65
CA GLU A 254 9.83 -1.01 10.11
C GLU A 254 9.10 -0.49 8.86
N ALA A 255 8.63 0.77 8.89
CA ALA A 255 7.80 1.39 7.87
C ALA A 255 8.39 2.71 7.31
N VAL A 256 9.70 2.92 7.47
CA VAL A 256 10.42 4.11 6.96
C VAL A 256 11.26 3.78 5.74
N GLY A 257 11.96 2.64 5.74
CA GLY A 257 12.80 2.19 4.64
C GLY A 257 14.24 2.74 4.67
N ARG A 258 14.82 2.99 5.84
CA ARG A 258 16.19 3.50 5.98
C ARG A 258 17.10 2.53 6.74
N PRO A 259 18.40 2.48 6.43
CA PRO A 259 19.34 1.59 7.13
C PRO A 259 19.35 1.78 8.66
N GLU A 260 19.22 3.03 9.13
CA GLU A 260 19.20 3.38 10.55
C GLU A 260 17.98 2.80 11.24
N THR A 261 16.79 2.95 10.64
CA THR A 261 15.53 2.43 11.20
C THR A 261 15.45 0.91 11.11
N TYR A 262 16.02 0.30 10.06
CA TYR A 262 16.19 -1.16 9.98
C TYR A 262 17.07 -1.68 11.11
N ARG A 263 18.19 -0.99 11.41
CA ARG A 263 19.07 -1.33 12.51
C ARG A 263 18.38 -1.15 13.86
N GLN A 264 17.65 -0.05 14.05
CA GLN A 264 16.85 0.19 15.25
C GLN A 264 15.83 -0.93 15.45
N ALA A 265 15.10 -1.33 14.40
CA ALA A 265 14.13 -2.42 14.46
C ALA A 265 14.80 -3.75 14.89
N PHE A 266 15.99 -4.04 14.36
CA PHE A 266 16.73 -5.25 14.74
C PHE A 266 17.09 -5.27 16.22
N TYR A 267 17.52 -4.16 16.79
CA TYR A 267 17.95 -4.09 18.19
C TYR A 267 16.80 -3.86 19.18
N ALA A 268 15.67 -3.29 18.72
CA ALA A 268 14.49 -3.03 19.55
C ALA A 268 13.62 -4.27 19.78
N ARG A 269 13.80 -5.34 19.00
CA ARG A 269 13.07 -6.60 19.20
C ARG A 269 13.62 -7.42 20.36
N ASP A 270 12.78 -8.22 20.97
CA ASP A 270 13.16 -9.23 21.95
C ASP A 270 14.03 -10.33 21.33
N LEU A 271 14.63 -11.20 22.16
CA LEU A 271 15.28 -12.41 21.71
C LEU A 271 14.25 -13.32 21.01
N ALA A 272 14.68 -13.93 19.92
CA ALA A 272 13.81 -14.72 19.03
C ALA A 272 12.60 -13.98 18.43
N GLY A 273 12.48 -12.65 18.64
CA GLY A 273 11.41 -11.82 18.05
C GLY A 273 11.53 -11.67 16.54
N THR A 274 10.54 -11.03 15.94
CA THR A 274 10.46 -10.83 14.49
C THR A 274 10.64 -9.36 14.12
N VAL A 275 11.51 -9.07 13.15
CA VAL A 275 11.55 -7.78 12.44
C VAL A 275 10.79 -7.95 11.12
N VAL A 276 9.86 -7.05 10.85
CA VAL A 276 9.10 -6.99 9.59
C VAL A 276 9.49 -5.71 8.84
N LEU A 277 10.02 -5.88 7.65
CA LEU A 277 10.44 -4.78 6.78
C LEU A 277 9.34 -4.49 5.77
N VAL A 278 8.61 -3.40 5.93
CA VAL A 278 7.59 -2.93 5.00
C VAL A 278 7.98 -1.58 4.37
N GLY A 279 8.86 -0.81 5.01
CA GLY A 279 9.49 0.36 4.41
C GLY A 279 10.37 -0.03 3.23
N VAL A 280 10.25 0.66 2.10
CA VAL A 280 10.98 0.33 0.87
C VAL A 280 12.29 1.10 0.80
N PRO A 281 13.46 0.42 0.82
CA PRO A 281 14.76 1.07 0.68
C PRO A 281 15.09 1.38 -0.78
N THR A 282 16.03 2.30 -1.01
CA THR A 282 16.62 2.50 -2.34
C THR A 282 17.73 1.45 -2.63
N PRO A 283 18.10 1.22 -3.90
CA PRO A 283 19.06 0.18 -4.28
C PRO A 283 20.45 0.29 -3.63
N GLU A 284 20.88 1.50 -3.26
CA GLU A 284 22.21 1.74 -2.68
C GLU A 284 22.26 1.47 -1.18
N MET A 285 21.10 1.44 -0.51
CA MET A 285 21.02 1.27 0.94
C MET A 285 21.43 -0.14 1.36
N LYS A 286 22.18 -0.24 2.44
CA LYS A 286 22.69 -1.50 3.00
C LYS A 286 22.44 -1.55 4.49
N LEU A 287 22.01 -2.71 4.97
CA LEU A 287 21.95 -3.02 6.39
C LEU A 287 23.21 -3.78 6.79
N GLU A 288 23.98 -3.22 7.71
CA GLU A 288 25.17 -3.87 8.29
C GLU A 288 24.87 -4.26 9.73
N LEU A 289 25.01 -5.56 10.03
CA LEU A 289 24.82 -6.14 11.36
C LEU A 289 26.00 -7.06 11.70
N PRO A 290 26.55 -6.99 12.93
CA PRO A 290 27.52 -7.95 13.38
C PRO A 290 26.94 -9.38 13.37
N LEU A 291 27.66 -10.34 12.80
CA LEU A 291 27.16 -11.72 12.69
C LEU A 291 26.91 -12.36 14.07
N LEU A 292 27.69 -11.98 15.08
CA LEU A 292 27.49 -12.47 16.44
C LEU A 292 26.15 -12.00 17.02
N ASP A 293 25.73 -10.75 16.74
CA ASP A 293 24.44 -10.24 17.19
C ASP A 293 23.29 -10.96 16.47
N VAL A 294 23.43 -11.22 15.15
CA VAL A 294 22.45 -11.98 14.38
C VAL A 294 22.30 -13.41 14.95
N PHE A 295 23.41 -14.09 15.21
CA PHE A 295 23.41 -15.43 15.79
C PHE A 295 22.85 -15.46 17.21
N GLY A 296 23.31 -14.55 18.07
CA GLY A 296 23.00 -14.57 19.51
C GLY A 296 21.55 -14.13 19.82
N ARG A 297 20.98 -13.26 19.00
CA ARG A 297 19.60 -12.79 19.22
C ARG A 297 18.55 -13.75 18.63
N GLY A 298 18.90 -14.61 17.70
CA GLY A 298 17.96 -15.51 17.03
C GLY A 298 16.82 -14.76 16.31
N GLY A 299 15.67 -15.39 16.18
CA GLY A 299 14.45 -14.81 15.60
C GLY A 299 14.49 -14.66 14.08
N SER A 300 13.67 -13.73 13.55
CA SER A 300 13.47 -13.56 12.11
C SER A 300 13.64 -12.12 11.68
N LEU A 301 14.12 -11.95 10.44
CA LEU A 301 14.00 -10.72 9.67
C LEU A 301 13.24 -11.08 8.40
N LYS A 302 12.05 -10.51 8.21
CA LYS A 302 11.13 -10.82 7.11
C LYS A 302 10.84 -9.57 6.30
N SER A 303 10.81 -9.69 4.98
CA SER A 303 10.24 -8.69 4.10
C SER A 303 8.73 -8.87 4.04
N SER A 304 7.99 -7.78 4.11
CA SER A 304 6.54 -7.75 3.93
C SER A 304 6.22 -7.15 2.57
N TRP A 305 6.18 -8.01 1.57
CA TRP A 305 5.87 -7.62 0.21
C TRP A 305 4.37 -7.42 0.04
N TYR A 306 3.92 -6.15 0.00
CA TYR A 306 2.50 -5.81 -0.06
C TYR A 306 1.69 -6.44 1.09
N GLY A 307 2.25 -6.51 2.30
CA GLY A 307 1.58 -7.14 3.44
C GLY A 307 1.38 -8.65 3.32
N ASP A 308 2.13 -9.34 2.46
CA ASP A 308 1.89 -10.74 2.09
C ASP A 308 0.41 -10.99 1.72
N CYS A 309 -0.16 -10.02 0.99
CA CYS A 309 -1.57 -9.96 0.64
C CYS A 309 -1.94 -10.96 -0.48
N LEU A 310 -3.09 -11.59 -0.31
CA LEU A 310 -3.87 -12.19 -1.41
C LEU A 310 -5.15 -11.37 -1.54
N PRO A 311 -5.29 -10.48 -2.55
CA PRO A 311 -6.40 -9.54 -2.65
C PRO A 311 -7.78 -10.19 -2.54
N SER A 312 -8.00 -11.31 -3.24
CA SER A 312 -9.27 -12.05 -3.21
C SER A 312 -9.65 -12.63 -1.83
N ARG A 313 -8.69 -12.81 -0.93
CA ARG A 313 -8.91 -13.23 0.46
C ARG A 313 -9.03 -12.02 1.40
N ASP A 314 -8.10 -11.08 1.27
CA ASP A 314 -7.87 -10.06 2.30
C ASP A 314 -8.79 -8.84 2.14
N PHE A 315 -9.06 -8.39 0.91
CA PHE A 315 -9.91 -7.23 0.70
C PHE A 315 -11.36 -7.44 1.18
N PRO A 316 -12.07 -8.51 0.77
CA PRO A 316 -13.42 -8.76 1.29
C PRO A 316 -13.45 -8.86 2.82
N MET A 317 -12.48 -9.56 3.42
CA MET A 317 -12.37 -9.68 4.87
C MET A 317 -12.20 -8.32 5.57
N LEU A 318 -11.34 -7.45 5.06
CA LEU A 318 -11.10 -6.13 5.66
C LEU A 318 -12.30 -5.19 5.49
N ILE A 319 -12.99 -5.26 4.35
CA ILE A 319 -14.25 -4.55 4.13
C ILE A 319 -15.32 -5.04 5.11
N ASP A 320 -15.49 -6.36 5.29
CA ASP A 320 -16.42 -6.91 6.27
C ASP A 320 -16.13 -6.41 7.69
N LEU A 321 -14.84 -6.37 8.08
CA LEU A 321 -14.45 -5.87 9.39
C LEU A 321 -14.75 -4.37 9.55
N HIS A 322 -14.57 -3.59 8.48
CA HIS A 322 -14.93 -2.19 8.45
C HIS A 322 -16.45 -1.98 8.61
N LEU A 323 -17.26 -2.67 7.81
CA LEU A 323 -18.72 -2.58 7.87
C LEU A 323 -19.29 -3.04 9.22
N GLN A 324 -18.59 -3.92 9.94
CA GLN A 324 -18.91 -4.33 11.31
C GLN A 324 -18.44 -3.32 12.38
N GLY A 325 -17.75 -2.24 12.01
CA GLY A 325 -17.17 -1.28 12.94
C GLY A 325 -15.97 -1.79 13.76
N ARG A 326 -15.35 -2.89 13.32
CA ARG A 326 -14.18 -3.51 13.98
C ARG A 326 -12.84 -2.96 13.46
N LEU A 327 -12.85 -2.36 12.29
CA LEU A 327 -11.71 -1.69 11.66
C LEU A 327 -12.20 -0.37 11.08
N ASP A 328 -11.64 0.74 11.53
CA ASP A 328 -11.98 2.06 11.01
C ASP A 328 -11.10 2.40 9.81
N LEU A 329 -11.57 2.09 8.60
CA LEU A 329 -10.89 2.44 7.35
C LEU A 329 -11.11 3.92 6.95
N GLU A 330 -12.20 4.58 7.42
CA GLU A 330 -12.44 6.00 7.19
C GLU A 330 -11.32 6.87 7.77
N ALA A 331 -10.76 6.45 8.92
CA ALA A 331 -9.69 7.16 9.58
C ALA A 331 -8.41 7.33 8.73
N PHE A 332 -8.28 6.58 7.64
CA PHE A 332 -7.14 6.71 6.71
C PHE A 332 -7.37 7.76 5.62
N VAL A 333 -8.60 8.17 5.35
CA VAL A 333 -8.92 9.25 4.41
C VAL A 333 -8.78 10.59 5.14
N THR A 334 -7.77 11.39 4.81
CA THR A 334 -7.56 12.69 5.46
C THR A 334 -8.16 13.86 4.68
N GLU A 335 -8.23 13.73 3.37
CA GLU A 335 -8.90 14.70 2.49
C GLU A 335 -9.33 14.04 1.17
N THR A 336 -10.30 14.64 0.52
CA THR A 336 -10.69 14.33 -0.85
C THR A 336 -10.34 15.48 -1.78
N ILE A 337 -9.87 15.15 -2.98
CA ILE A 337 -9.41 16.10 -3.99
C ILE A 337 -9.97 15.74 -5.38
N GLN A 338 -9.83 16.66 -6.34
CA GLN A 338 -10.14 16.43 -7.76
C GLN A 338 -8.86 16.06 -8.55
N LEU A 339 -9.02 15.53 -9.77
CA LEU A 339 -7.89 15.18 -10.65
C LEU A 339 -6.91 16.35 -10.85
N ASP A 340 -7.42 17.57 -11.00
CA ASP A 340 -6.61 18.77 -11.24
C ASP A 340 -5.76 19.18 -10.02
N GLU A 341 -5.97 18.57 -8.86
CA GLU A 341 -5.26 18.88 -7.61
C GLU A 341 -4.14 17.89 -7.26
N VAL A 342 -3.93 16.85 -8.11
CA VAL A 342 -2.93 15.79 -7.83
C VAL A 342 -1.51 16.35 -7.70
N GLU A 343 -1.10 17.33 -8.53
CA GLU A 343 0.23 17.95 -8.40
C GLU A 343 0.40 18.62 -7.02
N LYS A 344 -0.59 19.37 -6.58
CA LYS A 344 -0.58 20.00 -5.24
C LYS A 344 -0.58 18.96 -4.11
N ALA A 345 -1.23 17.82 -4.32
CA ALA A 345 -1.22 16.73 -3.35
C ALA A 345 0.18 16.12 -3.21
N PHE A 346 0.93 15.98 -4.31
CA PHE A 346 2.34 15.56 -4.26
C PHE A 346 3.22 16.55 -3.51
N GLU A 347 3.04 17.86 -3.73
CA GLU A 347 3.76 18.91 -3.00
C GLU A 347 3.49 18.82 -1.48
N ARG A 348 2.22 18.71 -1.06
CA ARG A 348 1.84 18.58 0.35
C ARG A 348 2.37 17.29 0.98
N MET A 349 2.35 16.19 0.23
CA MET A 349 2.92 14.91 0.67
C MET A 349 4.42 15.03 0.92
N HIS A 350 5.15 15.73 0.04
CA HIS A 350 6.58 15.95 0.19
C HIS A 350 6.92 16.75 1.45
N HIS A 351 6.07 17.72 1.82
CA HIS A 351 6.21 18.50 3.06
C HIS A 351 5.69 17.79 4.32
N GLY A 352 5.04 16.63 4.18
CA GLY A 352 4.49 15.86 5.29
C GLY A 352 3.23 16.48 5.92
N ASP A 353 2.53 17.37 5.21
CA ASP A 353 1.38 18.11 5.71
C ASP A 353 0.07 17.31 5.63
N VAL A 354 0.02 16.28 4.81
CA VAL A 354 -1.15 15.42 4.60
C VAL A 354 -0.73 13.96 4.68
N LEU A 355 -1.52 13.16 5.42
CA LEU A 355 -1.24 11.72 5.55
C LEU A 355 -1.73 10.95 4.34
N ARG A 356 -2.95 11.25 3.84
CA ARG A 356 -3.49 10.60 2.65
C ARG A 356 -4.61 11.41 1.99
N SER A 357 -4.35 11.86 0.76
CA SER A 357 -5.34 12.45 -0.13
C SER A 357 -5.98 11.36 -1.01
N VAL A 358 -7.26 11.51 -1.33
CA VAL A 358 -7.98 10.62 -2.24
C VAL A 358 -8.64 11.44 -3.34
N VAL A 359 -8.32 11.13 -4.59
CA VAL A 359 -9.03 11.66 -5.75
C VAL A 359 -10.42 11.04 -5.81
N VAL A 360 -11.46 11.84 -5.94
CA VAL A 360 -12.84 11.40 -6.17
C VAL A 360 -13.26 11.83 -7.58
N LEU A 361 -13.82 10.88 -8.34
CA LEU A 361 -14.14 11.00 -9.76
C LEU A 361 -15.65 11.01 -10.01
#